data_68731075f8b8386c0b16d8c3cc224cc7
#
_entry.id   68731075f8b8386c0b16d8c3cc224cc7
#
_cell.length_a   1.000
_cell.length_b   1.000
_cell.length_c   1.000
_cell.angle_alpha   90.00
_cell.angle_beta   90.00
_cell.angle_gamma   90.00
#
_symmetry.space_group_name_H-M   'P 1'
#
loop_
_entity.id
_entity.type
_entity.pdbx_description
1 polymer ?
#
loop_
_entity_poly.entity_id
_entity_poly.type
_entity_poly.pdbx_seq_one_letter_code
_entity_poly.pdbx_strand_id
1 'polypeptide(L)'
;FPSPRAGKHISETSIDHALRVNADHFELDHFTPHDLRRTVSTEMASMGIVDKTIDKILNHSDNKLKKTYNLYSYDKEKLIALNAWANRLESIFTGKQTKVVSIKRVKK
;
A
#
# COMPACT_ATOMS: atom_id res chain seq x y z
N PHE A 1 -5.71 -0.33 -16.55
CA PHE A 1 -4.59 -0.70 -17.41
C PHE A 1 -5.10 -1.30 -18.70
N PRO A 2 -4.50 -0.93 -19.81
CA PRO A 2 -4.96 -1.46 -21.08
C PRO A 2 -4.60 -2.93 -21.25
N SER A 3 -5.48 -3.63 -21.95
CA SER A 3 -5.25 -5.01 -22.32
C SER A 3 -4.51 -5.07 -23.64
N PRO A 4 -3.78 -6.17 -23.91
CA PRO A 4 -3.22 -6.36 -25.24
C PRO A 4 -4.32 -6.38 -26.31
N ARG A 5 -5.54 -6.68 -25.94
CA ARG A 5 -6.65 -6.65 -26.87
C ARG A 5 -7.14 -5.24 -27.00
N ALA A 6 -7.32 -4.81 -28.24
CA ALA A 6 -7.74 -3.45 -28.51
C ALA A 6 -9.05 -3.12 -27.83
N GLY A 7 -9.11 -1.93 -27.24
CA GLY A 7 -10.35 -1.43 -26.69
C GLY A 7 -10.78 -2.03 -25.37
N LYS A 8 -9.89 -2.77 -24.72
CA LYS A 8 -10.25 -3.40 -23.44
C LYS A 8 -9.20 -3.13 -22.39
N HIS A 9 -9.61 -3.24 -21.15
CA HIS A 9 -8.67 -3.20 -20.03
C HIS A 9 -8.38 -4.63 -19.60
N ILE A 10 -7.33 -4.81 -18.81
CA ILE A 10 -6.99 -6.15 -18.34
C ILE A 10 -8.07 -6.61 -17.38
N SER A 11 -8.21 -7.93 -17.24
CA SER A 11 -9.20 -8.48 -16.35
C SER A 11 -8.74 -8.37 -14.90
N GLU A 12 -9.69 -8.55 -14.00
CA GLU A 12 -9.39 -8.44 -12.58
C GLU A 12 -8.39 -9.50 -12.11
N THR A 13 -8.36 -10.63 -12.80
CA THR A 13 -7.47 -11.72 -12.38
C THR A 13 -6.14 -11.72 -13.10
N SER A 14 -5.91 -10.76 -14.00
CA SER A 14 -4.70 -10.75 -14.81
C SER A 14 -3.44 -10.64 -13.97
N ILE A 15 -3.45 -9.79 -12.95
CA ILE A 15 -2.27 -9.58 -12.12
C ILE A 15 -1.98 -10.84 -11.31
N ASP A 16 -3.00 -11.43 -10.74
CA ASP A 16 -2.81 -12.65 -9.97
C ASP A 16 -2.26 -13.77 -10.84
N HIS A 17 -2.78 -13.88 -12.05
CA HIS A 17 -2.31 -14.88 -13.00
C HIS A 17 -0.85 -14.65 -13.36
N ALA A 18 -0.49 -13.39 -13.61
CA ALA A 18 0.89 -13.06 -13.96
C ALA A 18 1.85 -13.41 -12.82
N LEU A 19 1.45 -13.15 -11.60
CA LEU A 19 2.28 -13.49 -10.45
C LEU A 19 2.44 -15.01 -10.33
N ARG A 20 1.38 -15.73 -10.56
CA ARG A 20 1.42 -17.18 -10.46
C ARG A 20 2.31 -17.79 -11.53
N VAL A 21 2.21 -17.29 -12.75
CA VAL A 21 3.00 -17.80 -13.86
C VAL A 21 4.47 -17.51 -13.67
N ASN A 22 4.79 -16.41 -13.04
CA ASN A 22 6.18 -15.99 -12.83
C ASN A 22 6.67 -16.24 -11.41
N ALA A 23 6.01 -17.11 -10.67
CA ALA A 23 6.34 -17.32 -9.27
C ALA A 23 7.79 -17.70 -9.05
N ASP A 24 8.34 -18.54 -9.92
CA ASP A 24 9.72 -18.98 -9.75
C ASP A 24 10.71 -17.84 -9.88
N HIS A 25 10.32 -16.82 -10.61
CA HIS A 25 11.20 -15.71 -10.87
C HIS A 25 11.50 -14.91 -9.60
N PHE A 26 10.57 -14.91 -8.67
CA PHE A 26 10.70 -14.09 -7.47
C PHE A 26 11.48 -14.79 -6.36
N GLU A 27 11.65 -16.09 -6.46
CA GLU A 27 12.36 -16.84 -5.42
C GLU A 27 11.76 -16.61 -4.04
N LEU A 28 10.44 -16.47 -3.99
CA LEU A 28 9.70 -16.25 -2.77
C LEU A 28 8.53 -17.22 -2.72
N ASP A 29 8.00 -17.39 -1.51
CA ASP A 29 6.76 -18.13 -1.39
C ASP A 29 5.68 -17.43 -2.20
N HIS A 30 4.70 -18.19 -2.61
CA HIS A 30 3.61 -17.63 -3.37
C HIS A 30 2.96 -16.46 -2.62
N PHE A 31 2.68 -15.40 -3.34
CA PHE A 31 1.98 -14.27 -2.78
C PHE A 31 0.99 -13.73 -3.81
N THR A 32 0.00 -13.00 -3.35
CA THR A 32 -1.05 -12.47 -4.19
C THR A 32 -1.03 -10.95 -4.12
N PRO A 33 -1.70 -10.28 -5.09
CA PRO A 33 -1.82 -8.83 -4.98
C PRO A 33 -2.47 -8.40 -3.67
N HIS A 34 -3.40 -9.20 -3.16
CA HIS A 34 -4.04 -8.88 -1.89
C HIS A 34 -3.04 -8.89 -0.75
N ASP A 35 -2.07 -9.81 -0.80
CA ASP A 35 -1.03 -9.85 0.22
C ASP A 35 -0.19 -8.58 0.20
N LEU A 36 0.11 -8.06 -1.00
CA LEU A 36 0.85 -6.81 -1.10
C LEU A 36 0.06 -5.67 -0.46
N ARG A 37 -1.23 -5.65 -0.72
CA ARG A 37 -2.09 -4.62 -0.16
C ARG A 37 -2.12 -4.70 1.36
N ARG A 38 -2.20 -5.90 1.89
CA ARG A 38 -2.19 -6.10 3.33
C ARG A 38 -0.86 -5.67 3.94
N THR A 39 0.23 -5.94 3.25
CA THR A 39 1.54 -5.54 3.73
C THR A 39 1.63 -4.02 3.83
N VAL A 40 1.19 -3.32 2.79
CA VAL A 40 1.21 -1.86 2.81
C VAL A 40 0.37 -1.33 3.96
N SER A 41 -0.81 -1.89 4.13
CA SER A 41 -1.70 -1.46 5.19
C SER A 41 -1.07 -1.66 6.57
N THR A 42 -0.48 -2.82 6.78
CA THR A 42 0.13 -3.13 8.05
C THR A 42 1.34 -2.23 8.33
N GLU A 43 2.16 -2.03 7.30
CA GLU A 43 3.35 -1.19 7.48
C GLU A 43 2.98 0.26 7.74
N MET A 44 1.99 0.76 7.03
CA MET A 44 1.55 2.13 7.28
C MET A 44 1.01 2.28 8.69
N ALA A 45 0.25 1.30 9.15
CA ALA A 45 -0.27 1.36 10.51
C ALA A 45 0.87 1.35 11.52
N SER A 46 1.91 0.57 11.26
CA SER A 46 3.04 0.51 12.18
C SER A 46 3.82 1.82 12.20
N MET A 47 3.70 2.62 11.16
CA MET A 47 4.35 3.92 11.12
C MET A 47 3.50 5.02 11.76
N GLY A 48 2.38 4.66 12.32
CA GLY A 48 1.53 5.63 13.00
C GLY A 48 0.49 6.32 12.13
N ILE A 49 0.31 5.85 10.92
CA ILE A 49 -0.68 6.45 10.04
C ILE A 49 -2.06 5.95 10.45
N VAL A 50 -2.99 6.87 10.60
CA VAL A 50 -4.32 6.51 11.09
C VAL A 50 -5.08 5.69 10.05
N ASP A 51 -5.93 4.81 10.56
CA ASP A 51 -6.65 3.88 9.70
C ASP A 51 -7.46 4.56 8.62
N LYS A 52 -8.08 5.68 8.95
CA LYS A 52 -8.90 6.39 7.98
C LYS A 52 -8.09 6.82 6.76
N THR A 53 -6.89 7.28 7.00
CA THR A 53 -6.02 7.70 5.90
C THR A 53 -5.61 6.49 5.06
N ILE A 54 -5.29 5.39 5.71
CA ILE A 54 -4.93 4.17 5.00
C ILE A 54 -6.09 3.71 4.12
N ASP A 55 -7.29 3.73 4.67
CA ASP A 55 -8.47 3.33 3.89
C ASP A 55 -8.66 4.22 2.67
N LYS A 56 -8.42 5.51 2.81
CA LYS A 56 -8.56 6.42 1.70
C LYS A 56 -7.50 6.18 0.62
N ILE A 57 -6.29 5.86 1.05
CA ILE A 57 -5.22 5.57 0.09
C ILE A 57 -5.52 4.29 -0.68
N LEU A 58 -5.93 3.26 0.04
CA LEU A 58 -6.18 1.96 -0.57
C LEU A 58 -7.55 1.87 -1.22
N ASN A 59 -8.32 2.94 -1.12
CA ASN A 59 -9.63 2.99 -1.75
C ASN A 59 -10.56 1.89 -1.24
N HIS A 60 -10.48 1.61 0.05
CA HIS A 60 -11.38 0.64 0.64
C HIS A 60 -12.80 1.18 0.62
N SER A 61 -13.74 0.31 0.32
CA SER A 61 -15.14 0.70 0.35
C SER A 61 -15.55 0.96 1.78
N ASP A 62 -16.32 1.99 1.98
CA ASP A 62 -16.86 2.25 3.28
C ASP A 62 -17.85 1.15 3.64
N ASN A 63 -17.94 0.89 4.93
CA ASN A 63 -18.93 -0.03 5.40
C ASN A 63 -20.30 0.51 5.03
N LYS A 64 -21.12 -0.34 4.47
CA LYS A 64 -22.45 0.08 4.06
C LYS A 64 -23.29 0.56 5.21
N LEU A 65 -22.97 0.12 6.40
CA LEU A 65 -23.73 0.55 7.58
C LEU A 65 -23.36 1.93 8.02
N LYS A 66 -22.26 2.46 7.54
CA LYS A 66 -21.89 3.81 7.87
C LYS A 66 -22.76 4.79 7.11
N LYS A 67 -23.46 5.59 7.83
CA LYS A 67 -24.33 6.55 7.20
C LYS A 67 -23.71 7.92 7.10
N THR A 68 -22.68 8.15 7.88
CA THR A 68 -22.04 9.45 7.86
C THR A 68 -21.33 9.66 6.55
N TYR A 69 -21.61 10.78 5.96
CA TYR A 69 -21.05 11.12 4.67
C TYR A 69 -19.94 12.14 4.89
N ASN A 70 -18.73 11.73 4.61
CA ASN A 70 -17.57 12.57 4.83
C ASN A 70 -17.02 13.02 3.48
N LEU A 71 -17.11 14.31 3.22
CA LEU A 71 -16.64 14.85 1.95
C LEU A 71 -15.18 15.23 1.93
N TYR A 72 -14.52 15.14 3.06
CA TYR A 72 -13.12 15.50 3.10
C TYR A 72 -12.28 14.49 2.29
N SER A 73 -11.42 14.99 1.43
CA SER A 73 -10.70 14.13 0.50
C SER A 73 -9.45 13.48 1.11
N TYR A 74 -8.96 14.04 2.19
CA TYR A 74 -7.74 13.54 2.85
C TYR A 74 -6.49 13.68 1.98
N ASP A 75 -6.50 14.57 1.00
CA ASP A 75 -5.37 14.69 0.09
C ASP A 75 -4.07 15.01 0.83
N LYS A 76 -4.14 15.91 1.81
CA LYS A 76 -2.96 16.27 2.57
C LYS A 76 -2.44 15.07 3.36
N GLU A 77 -3.33 14.39 4.03
CA GLU A 77 -2.95 13.22 4.82
C GLU A 77 -2.42 12.10 3.95
N LYS A 78 -3.02 11.91 2.79
CA LYS A 78 -2.57 10.90 1.87
C LYS A 78 -1.16 11.21 1.38
N LEU A 79 -0.89 12.46 1.09
CA LEU A 79 0.43 12.84 0.60
C LEU A 79 1.49 12.57 1.66
N ILE A 80 1.22 12.95 2.89
CA ILE A 80 2.15 12.72 3.97
C ILE A 80 2.40 11.23 4.16
N ALA A 81 1.33 10.45 4.14
CA ALA A 81 1.44 9.01 4.34
C ALA A 81 2.20 8.34 3.21
N LEU A 82 1.92 8.74 1.97
CA LEU A 82 2.60 8.15 0.84
C LEU A 82 4.07 8.51 0.80
N ASN A 83 4.40 9.72 1.19
CA ASN A 83 5.82 10.11 1.27
C ASN A 83 6.54 9.30 2.34
N ALA A 84 5.89 9.09 3.48
CA ALA A 84 6.50 8.29 4.53
C ALA A 84 6.70 6.86 4.07
N TRP A 85 5.73 6.31 3.37
CA TRP A 85 5.83 4.96 2.84
C TRP A 85 6.93 4.86 1.80
N ALA A 86 7.02 5.84 0.91
CA ALA A 86 8.05 5.85 -0.11
C ALA A 86 9.44 5.88 0.52
N ASN A 87 9.61 6.69 1.56
CA ASN A 87 10.89 6.76 2.25
C ASN A 87 11.21 5.43 2.91
N ARG A 88 10.23 4.77 3.45
CA ARG A 88 10.44 3.49 4.06
C ARG A 88 10.86 2.44 3.03
N LEU A 89 10.20 2.44 1.89
CA LEU A 89 10.55 1.52 0.82
C LEU A 89 11.97 1.77 0.35
N GLU A 90 12.33 3.02 0.17
CA GLU A 90 13.67 3.35 -0.26
C GLU A 90 14.70 2.88 0.76
N SER A 91 14.39 3.03 2.02
CA SER A 91 15.26 2.57 3.09
C SER A 91 15.47 1.05 3.00
N ILE A 92 14.42 0.32 2.73
CA ILE A 92 14.51 -1.12 2.59
C ILE A 92 15.36 -1.50 1.38
N PHE A 93 15.13 -0.84 0.25
CA PHE A 93 15.88 -1.12 -0.97
C PHE A 93 17.35 -0.84 -0.83
N THR A 94 17.70 0.28 -0.21
CA THR A 94 19.10 0.69 -0.12
C THR A 94 19.80 0.18 1.11
N GLY A 95 19.02 -0.31 2.07
CA GLY A 95 19.61 -0.74 3.33
C GLY A 95 20.00 0.38 4.25
N LYS A 96 19.61 1.61 3.91
CA LYS A 96 19.96 2.75 4.74
C LYS A 96 18.90 2.97 5.79
N GLN A 97 19.34 3.40 6.94
CA GLN A 97 18.41 3.75 7.98
C GLN A 97 17.93 5.17 7.79
N THR A 98 16.69 5.40 8.10
CA THR A 98 16.16 6.75 8.00
C THR A 98 16.44 7.49 9.28
N LYS A 99 16.30 8.79 9.22
CA LYS A 99 16.53 9.62 10.39
C LYS A 99 15.49 9.42 11.47
N VAL A 100 14.41 8.81 11.10
CA VAL A 100 13.37 8.53 12.07
C VAL A 100 13.90 7.72 13.22
N VAL A 101 14.90 6.93 12.95
CA VAL A 101 15.49 6.10 13.98
C VAL A 101 15.95 6.93 15.18
N SER A 102 16.36 8.14 14.93
CA SER A 102 16.81 8.99 16.01
C SER A 102 15.75 9.26 17.05
N ILE A 103 14.52 9.28 16.66
CA ILE A 103 13.44 9.58 17.57
C ILE A 103 13.34 8.54 18.65
N LYS A 104 13.66 7.34 18.35
CA LYS A 104 13.55 6.29 19.32
C LYS A 104 14.44 6.47 20.49
N ARG A 105 15.56 7.10 20.31
CA ARG A 105 16.50 7.29 21.38
C ARG A 105 16.05 8.36 22.34
N VAL A 106 15.18 9.19 21.88
CA VAL A 106 14.71 10.26 22.72
C VAL A 106 13.87 9.74 23.86
N LYS A 107 13.22 8.65 23.58
CA LYS A 107 12.39 8.13 24.60
C LYS A 107 13.23 7.43 25.52
N LYS A 108 13.52 7.43 26.05
CA LYS A 108 14.26 6.76 26.80
C LYS A 108 13.99 7.06 27.79
#